data_2a143f53e1434e315a98d86963244c9c
#
_entry.id   2a143f53e1434e315a98d86963244c9c
#
_cell.length_a   1.000
_cell.length_b   1.000
_cell.length_c   1.000
_cell.angle_alpha   90.00
_cell.angle_beta   90.00
_cell.angle_gamma   90.00
#
_symmetry.space_group_name_H-M   'P 1'
#
loop_
_entity.id
_entity.type
_entity.pdbx_description
1 polymer ?
#
loop_
_entity_poly.entity_id
_entity_poly.type
_entity_poly.pdbx_seq_one_letter_code
_entity_poly.pdbx_strand_id
1 'polypeptide(L)'
;MFGSDTILILLPPAYLGKLIRKCKVLDKAIIADQLDEALDAGRITEEEREEALSVDLVAEGYLRVEPQKKVLVVAEVSVKADKVDVERAHKRSKLVEKAFGRPTIPAVIGKKYTAGAKNKAKELQICLV
;
A
#
# COMPACT_ATOMS: atom_id res chain seq x y z
N MET A 1 -5.96 16.48 -12.11
CA MET A 1 -6.18 15.34 -11.23
C MET A 1 -5.02 14.34 -11.25
N PHE A 2 -4.69 13.81 -12.41
CA PHE A 2 -3.54 12.91 -12.51
C PHE A 2 -2.24 13.54 -12.05
N GLY A 3 -2.05 14.84 -12.29
CA GLY A 3 -0.85 15.53 -11.86
C GLY A 3 -0.62 15.50 -10.35
N SER A 4 -1.68 15.64 -9.55
CA SER A 4 -1.57 15.61 -8.10
C SER A 4 -1.22 14.20 -7.60
N ASP A 5 -1.89 13.19 -8.14
CA ASP A 5 -1.62 11.79 -7.76
C ASP A 5 -0.22 11.38 -8.22
N THR A 6 0.18 11.81 -9.42
CA THR A 6 1.52 11.56 -9.93
C THR A 6 2.59 12.17 -9.04
N ILE A 7 2.37 13.40 -8.56
CA ILE A 7 3.31 14.07 -7.66
C ILE A 7 3.42 13.30 -6.34
N LEU A 8 2.31 12.85 -5.78
CA LEU A 8 2.33 12.06 -4.55
C LEU A 8 3.09 10.75 -4.73
N ILE A 9 2.92 10.09 -5.88
CA ILE A 9 3.62 8.83 -6.18
C ILE A 9 5.11 9.07 -6.41
N LEU A 10 5.49 10.19 -7.03
CA LEU A 10 6.89 10.51 -7.30
C LEU A 10 7.68 10.87 -6.05
N LEU A 11 7.00 11.20 -4.94
CA LEU A 11 7.63 11.61 -3.70
C LEU A 11 7.35 10.67 -2.51
N PRO A 12 7.22 9.32 -2.73
CA PRO A 12 6.90 8.39 -1.64
C PRO A 12 7.84 8.47 -0.44
N PRO A 13 9.17 8.60 -0.63
CA PRO A 13 10.07 8.71 0.52
C PRO A 13 9.76 9.89 1.43
N ALA A 14 9.26 11.01 0.88
CA ALA A 14 8.87 12.16 1.66
C ALA A 14 7.61 11.89 2.50
N TYR A 15 6.68 11.12 1.97
CA TYR A 15 5.43 10.78 2.65
C TYR A 15 5.58 9.57 3.56
N LEU A 16 6.26 8.54 3.10
CA LEU A 16 6.43 7.30 3.85
C LEU A 16 7.62 7.32 4.82
N GLY A 17 8.47 8.32 4.71
CA GLY A 17 9.67 8.42 5.55
C GLY A 17 9.41 8.53 7.04
N LYS A 18 8.20 8.88 7.44
CA LYS A 18 7.80 8.89 8.85
C LYS A 18 7.55 7.49 9.37
N LEU A 19 7.22 6.56 8.49
CA LEU A 19 6.83 5.20 8.84
C LEU A 19 7.98 4.21 8.66
N ILE A 20 8.72 4.33 7.55
CA ILE A 20 9.79 3.39 7.21
C ILE A 20 11.09 4.11 6.83
N ARG A 21 12.19 3.41 7.08
CA ARG A 21 13.54 3.82 6.69
C ARG A 21 13.94 3.09 5.41
N LYS A 22 14.82 3.71 4.63
CA LYS A 22 15.36 3.12 3.39
C LYS A 22 14.23 2.69 2.44
N CYS A 23 13.27 3.60 2.28
CA CYS A 23 12.10 3.37 1.45
C CYS A 23 12.48 3.18 -0.01
N LYS A 24 12.04 2.07 -0.60
CA LYS A 24 12.19 1.77 -2.02
C LYS A 24 10.83 1.43 -2.61
N VAL A 25 10.41 2.19 -3.60
CA VAL A 25 9.17 1.91 -4.31
C VAL A 25 9.42 0.77 -5.29
N LEU A 26 8.54 -0.22 -5.27
CA LEU A 26 8.64 -1.35 -6.19
C LEU A 26 8.03 -1.01 -7.53
N ASP A 27 8.70 -1.41 -8.61
CA ASP A 27 8.16 -1.26 -9.96
C ASP A 27 6.93 -2.15 -10.15
N LYS A 28 5.98 -1.68 -10.94
CA LYS A 28 4.79 -2.47 -11.27
C LYS A 28 5.14 -3.81 -11.91
N ALA A 29 6.21 -3.86 -12.71
CA ALA A 29 6.66 -5.10 -13.32
C ALA A 29 7.06 -6.14 -12.27
N ILE A 30 7.76 -5.71 -11.22
CA ILE A 30 8.16 -6.59 -10.12
C ILE A 30 6.92 -7.07 -9.37
N ILE A 31 5.98 -6.18 -9.11
CA ILE A 31 4.72 -6.52 -8.45
C ILE A 31 3.95 -7.56 -9.28
N ALA A 32 3.83 -7.31 -10.58
CA ALA A 32 3.13 -8.22 -11.49
C ALA A 32 3.77 -9.61 -11.51
N ASP A 33 5.09 -9.68 -11.57
CA ASP A 33 5.81 -10.96 -11.57
C ASP A 33 5.56 -11.75 -10.29
N GLN A 34 5.61 -11.08 -9.14
CA GLN A 34 5.34 -11.72 -7.85
C GLN A 34 3.89 -12.21 -7.75
N LEU A 35 2.96 -11.43 -8.26
CA LEU A 35 1.55 -11.82 -8.28
C LEU A 35 1.33 -13.02 -9.20
N ASP A 36 2.00 -13.06 -10.35
CA ASP A 36 1.90 -14.19 -11.26
C ASP A 36 2.50 -15.46 -10.66
N GLU A 37 3.62 -15.36 -9.95
CA GLU A 37 4.19 -16.50 -9.23
C GLU A 37 3.23 -17.01 -8.16
N ALA A 38 2.58 -16.11 -7.42
CA ALA A 38 1.62 -16.49 -6.41
C ALA A 38 0.39 -17.18 -7.01
N LEU A 39 -0.06 -16.70 -8.18
CA LEU A 39 -1.16 -17.30 -8.92
C LEU A 39 -0.79 -18.70 -9.37
N ASP A 40 0.38 -18.88 -9.99
CA ASP A 40 0.86 -20.18 -10.46
C ASP A 40 1.02 -21.17 -9.31
N ALA A 41 1.42 -20.70 -8.15
CA ALA A 41 1.57 -21.53 -6.94
C ALA A 41 0.23 -21.80 -6.23
N GLY A 42 -0.87 -21.23 -6.69
CA GLY A 42 -2.18 -21.41 -6.09
C GLY A 42 -2.40 -20.64 -4.81
N ARG A 43 -1.55 -19.66 -4.50
CA ARG A 43 -1.71 -18.84 -3.28
C ARG A 43 -2.79 -17.79 -3.41
N ILE A 44 -3.03 -17.31 -4.60
CA ILE A 44 -4.09 -16.33 -4.89
C ILE A 44 -4.88 -16.75 -6.13
N THR A 45 -6.08 -16.20 -6.27
CA THR A 45 -6.93 -16.41 -7.44
C THR A 45 -6.66 -15.34 -8.50
N GLU A 46 -7.20 -15.53 -9.72
CA GLU A 46 -7.14 -14.53 -10.78
C GLU A 46 -7.75 -13.21 -10.33
N GLU A 47 -8.89 -13.25 -9.66
CA GLU A 47 -9.57 -12.06 -9.17
C GLU A 47 -8.72 -11.33 -8.12
N GLU A 48 -8.11 -12.08 -7.22
CA GLU A 48 -7.22 -11.52 -6.21
C GLU A 48 -5.99 -10.88 -6.84
N ARG A 49 -5.45 -11.51 -7.87
CA ARG A 49 -4.33 -10.96 -8.63
C ARG A 49 -4.69 -9.61 -9.24
N GLU A 50 -5.83 -9.51 -9.90
CA GLU A 50 -6.29 -8.26 -10.53
C GLU A 50 -6.48 -7.16 -9.49
N GLU A 51 -7.09 -7.49 -8.36
CA GLU A 51 -7.31 -6.53 -7.29
C GLU A 51 -5.98 -6.02 -6.71
N ALA A 52 -5.04 -6.92 -6.44
CA ALA A 52 -3.74 -6.55 -5.89
C ALA A 52 -2.91 -5.73 -6.90
N LEU A 53 -3.00 -6.06 -8.18
CA LEU A 53 -2.29 -5.31 -9.23
C LEU A 53 -2.80 -3.88 -9.37
N SER A 54 -4.02 -3.61 -8.93
CA SER A 54 -4.63 -2.28 -8.98
C SER A 54 -4.15 -1.34 -7.86
N VAL A 55 -3.28 -1.82 -6.97
CA VAL A 55 -2.73 -0.98 -5.90
C VAL A 55 -1.97 0.21 -6.50
N ASP A 56 -2.06 1.36 -5.84
CA ASP A 56 -1.39 2.57 -6.32
C ASP A 56 0.11 2.52 -6.07
N LEU A 57 0.54 1.95 -4.94
CA LEU A 57 1.93 2.00 -4.53
C LEU A 57 2.26 0.84 -3.61
N VAL A 58 3.39 0.18 -3.87
CA VAL A 58 4.01 -0.74 -2.92
C VAL A 58 5.45 -0.30 -2.72
N ALA A 59 5.84 -0.11 -1.47
CA ALA A 59 7.20 0.25 -1.12
C ALA A 59 7.74 -0.70 -0.07
N GLU A 60 9.04 -0.96 -0.10
CA GLU A 60 9.67 -1.74 0.96
C GLU A 60 10.59 -0.86 1.79
N GLY A 61 10.78 -1.23 3.04
CA GLY A 61 11.64 -0.50 3.95
C GLY A 61 11.64 -1.13 5.32
N TYR A 62 12.34 -0.47 6.24
CA TYR A 62 12.46 -0.92 7.62
C TYR A 62 11.61 -0.03 8.52
N LEU A 63 10.85 -0.63 9.44
CA LEU A 63 10.03 0.15 10.38
C LEU A 63 10.91 1.05 11.23
N ARG A 64 10.47 2.30 11.45
CA ARG A 64 11.21 3.20 12.34
C ARG A 64 11.12 2.77 13.79
N VAL A 65 9.99 2.20 14.18
CA VAL A 65 9.78 1.70 15.56
C VAL A 65 10.47 0.36 15.83
N GLU A 66 10.77 -0.39 14.77
CA GLU A 66 11.52 -1.64 14.84
C GLU A 66 12.52 -1.67 13.68
N PRO A 67 13.69 -1.03 13.82
CA PRO A 67 14.59 -0.78 12.68
C PRO A 67 15.11 -2.01 11.95
N GLN A 68 15.01 -3.18 12.55
CA GLN A 68 15.45 -4.43 11.94
C GLN A 68 14.32 -5.14 11.19
N LYS A 69 13.08 -4.70 11.36
CA LYS A 69 11.93 -5.34 10.73
C LYS A 69 11.67 -4.74 9.36
N LYS A 70 11.93 -5.55 8.32
CA LYS A 70 11.65 -5.18 6.94
C LYS A 70 10.20 -5.47 6.61
N VAL A 71 9.51 -4.49 6.04
CA VAL A 71 8.09 -4.59 5.70
C VAL A 71 7.80 -4.06 4.32
N LEU A 72 6.64 -4.42 3.78
CA LEU A 72 6.06 -3.77 2.61
C LEU A 72 5.00 -2.80 3.10
N VAL A 73 4.95 -1.62 2.51
CA VAL A 73 3.86 -0.68 2.70
C VAL A 73 3.02 -0.70 1.43
N VAL A 74 1.75 -1.02 1.59
CA VAL A 74 0.79 -1.05 0.49
C VAL A 74 -0.10 0.16 0.64
N ALA A 75 0.02 1.11 -0.28
CA ALA A 75 -0.63 2.40 -0.14
C ALA A 75 -1.60 2.70 -1.28
N GLU A 76 -2.72 3.31 -0.92
CA GLU A 76 -3.61 3.97 -1.85
C GLU A 76 -3.32 5.47 -1.81
N VAL A 77 -3.33 6.10 -2.97
CA VAL A 77 -3.01 7.52 -3.10
C VAL A 77 -4.24 8.27 -3.61
N SER A 78 -4.64 9.31 -2.88
CA SER A 78 -5.80 10.11 -3.25
C SER A 78 -5.63 11.55 -2.78
N VAL A 79 -6.10 12.51 -3.55
CA VAL A 79 -6.06 13.92 -3.13
C VAL A 79 -6.98 14.13 -1.93
N LYS A 80 -8.20 13.59 -2.00
CA LYS A 80 -9.15 13.62 -0.91
C LYS A 80 -9.55 12.17 -0.60
N ALA A 81 -8.88 11.61 0.37
CA ALA A 81 -9.10 10.22 0.75
C ALA A 81 -10.39 10.06 1.52
N ASP A 82 -11.18 9.09 1.14
CA ASP A 82 -12.45 8.78 1.77
C ASP A 82 -12.42 7.36 2.36
N LYS A 83 -13.55 6.93 2.90
CA LYS A 83 -13.72 5.60 3.48
C LYS A 83 -13.36 4.49 2.51
N VAL A 84 -13.69 4.64 1.23
CA VAL A 84 -13.44 3.62 0.21
C VAL A 84 -11.94 3.43 -0.01
N ASP A 85 -11.17 4.52 0.00
CA ASP A 85 -9.72 4.45 -0.12
C ASP A 85 -9.10 3.65 1.03
N VAL A 86 -9.60 3.85 2.24
CA VAL A 86 -9.14 3.13 3.43
C VAL A 86 -9.47 1.64 3.31
N GLU A 87 -10.68 1.32 2.88
CA GLU A 87 -11.09 -0.08 2.67
C GLU A 87 -10.26 -0.77 1.61
N ARG A 88 -9.94 -0.06 0.52
CA ARG A 88 -9.07 -0.59 -0.54
C ARG A 88 -7.66 -0.87 -0.03
N ALA A 89 -7.09 0.06 0.73
CA ALA A 89 -5.77 -0.14 1.30
C ALA A 89 -5.73 -1.38 2.18
N HIS A 90 -6.73 -1.55 3.00
CA HIS A 90 -6.85 -2.72 3.88
C HIS A 90 -6.93 -4.02 3.07
N LYS A 91 -7.84 -4.09 2.12
CA LYS A 91 -8.06 -5.27 1.28
C LYS A 91 -6.81 -5.61 0.47
N ARG A 92 -6.25 -4.62 -0.21
CA ARG A 92 -5.10 -4.82 -1.10
C ARG A 92 -3.84 -5.19 -0.34
N SER A 93 -3.64 -4.63 0.85
CA SER A 93 -2.48 -5.01 1.67
C SER A 93 -2.54 -6.48 2.08
N LYS A 94 -3.72 -6.99 2.40
CA LYS A 94 -3.87 -8.41 2.75
C LYS A 94 -3.58 -9.32 1.56
N LEU A 95 -3.99 -8.92 0.37
CA LEU A 95 -3.72 -9.68 -0.85
C LEU A 95 -2.23 -9.67 -1.19
N VAL A 96 -1.57 -8.54 -1.05
CA VAL A 96 -0.12 -8.43 -1.26
C VAL A 96 0.64 -9.28 -0.24
N GLU A 97 0.25 -9.23 1.02
CA GLU A 97 0.86 -10.05 2.07
C GLU A 97 0.75 -11.53 1.74
N LYS A 98 -0.43 -11.96 1.32
CA LYS A 98 -0.70 -13.36 0.93
C LYS A 98 0.16 -13.76 -0.27
N ALA A 99 0.28 -12.88 -1.27
CA ALA A 99 1.04 -13.17 -2.49
C ALA A 99 2.55 -13.15 -2.27
N PHE A 100 3.05 -12.16 -1.52
CA PHE A 100 4.49 -11.97 -1.32
C PHE A 100 5.05 -12.77 -0.15
N GLY A 101 4.20 -13.20 0.78
CA GLY A 101 4.63 -13.91 1.98
C GLY A 101 5.47 -13.06 2.91
N ARG A 102 5.24 -11.75 2.95
CA ARG A 102 6.00 -10.78 3.74
C ARG A 102 5.06 -9.89 4.55
N PRO A 103 5.49 -9.43 5.74
CA PRO A 103 4.67 -8.51 6.53
C PRO A 103 4.36 -7.25 5.73
N THR A 104 3.09 -6.85 5.71
CA THR A 104 2.65 -5.65 5.00
C THR A 104 1.91 -4.71 5.95
N ILE A 105 2.01 -3.43 5.65
CA ILE A 105 1.34 -2.36 6.37
C ILE A 105 0.48 -1.59 5.38
N PRO A 106 -0.83 -1.53 5.58
CA PRO A 106 -1.68 -0.69 4.74
C PRO A 106 -1.53 0.77 5.11
N ALA A 107 -1.54 1.63 4.10
CA ALA A 107 -1.47 3.08 4.29
C ALA A 107 -2.32 3.79 3.25
N VAL A 108 -2.73 5.00 3.57
CA VAL A 108 -3.38 5.90 2.64
C VAL A 108 -2.62 7.21 2.63
N ILE A 109 -2.23 7.66 1.44
CA ILE A 109 -1.53 8.92 1.24
C ILE A 109 -2.53 9.90 0.63
N GLY A 110 -2.80 10.99 1.33
CA GLY A 110 -3.74 11.99 0.84
C GLY A 110 -3.40 13.38 1.35
N LYS A 111 -3.90 14.39 0.67
CA LYS A 111 -3.78 15.77 1.12
C LYS A 111 -4.84 16.11 2.15
N LYS A 112 -6.02 15.50 2.00
CA LYS A 112 -7.16 15.67 2.89
C LYS A 112 -7.79 14.33 3.16
N TYR A 113 -8.40 14.19 4.33
CA TYR A 113 -9.09 12.98 4.75
C TYR A 113 -10.50 13.32 5.22
N THR A 114 -11.50 12.59 4.75
CA THR A 114 -12.88 12.74 5.22
C THR A 114 -13.00 12.20 6.63
N ALA A 115 -14.06 12.59 7.33
CA ALA A 115 -14.37 12.02 8.65
C ALA A 115 -14.55 10.51 8.56
N GLY A 116 -15.21 10.03 7.50
CA GLY A 116 -15.38 8.59 7.26
C GLY A 116 -14.05 7.87 7.10
N ALA A 117 -13.09 8.47 6.39
CA ALA A 117 -11.74 7.92 6.24
C ALA A 117 -11.03 7.81 7.58
N LYS A 118 -11.08 8.87 8.39
CA LYS A 118 -10.44 8.89 9.71
C LYS A 118 -11.02 7.83 10.64
N ASN A 119 -12.35 7.71 10.66
CA ASN A 119 -13.02 6.71 11.49
C ASN A 119 -12.71 5.30 11.05
N LYS A 120 -12.74 5.04 9.75
CA LYS A 120 -12.43 3.71 9.19
C LYS A 120 -10.98 3.33 9.41
N ALA A 121 -10.07 4.28 9.31
CA ALA A 121 -8.65 4.04 9.55
C ALA A 121 -8.39 3.64 11.00
N LYS A 122 -9.09 4.25 11.96
CA LYS A 122 -8.99 3.84 13.37
C LYS A 122 -9.53 2.44 13.57
N GLU A 123 -10.68 2.13 12.97
CA GLU A 123 -11.32 0.82 13.07
C GLU A 123 -10.41 -0.28 12.52
N LEU A 124 -9.79 -0.06 11.39
CA LEU A 124 -8.96 -1.05 10.69
C LEU A 124 -7.47 -0.92 11.02
N GLN A 125 -7.06 0.04 11.84
CA GLN A 125 -5.67 0.31 12.20
C GLN A 125 -4.79 0.59 10.99
N ILE A 126 -5.24 1.51 10.14
CA ILE A 126 -4.55 1.89 8.92
C ILE A 126 -3.86 3.24 9.09
N CYS A 127 -2.62 3.33 8.59
CA CYS A 127 -1.85 4.58 8.64
C CYS A 127 -2.38 5.58 7.61
N LEU A 128 -2.72 6.78 8.10
CA LEU A 128 -2.99 7.92 7.23
C LEU A 128 -1.72 8.78 7.20
N VAL A 129 -1.17 8.95 6.03
CA VAL A 129 0.14 9.60 5.86
C VAL A 129 0.00 11.03 5.34
#